data_98d616b98f84e1ec59c10d7e9a00995f
#
_entry.id   98d616b98f84e1ec59c10d7e9a00995f
#
_cell.length_a   1.000
_cell.length_b   1.000
_cell.length_c   1.000
_cell.angle_alpha   90.00
_cell.angle_beta   90.00
_cell.angle_gamma   90.00
#
_symmetry.space_group_name_H-M   'P 1'
#
loop_
_entity.id
_entity.type
_entity.pdbx_description
1 polymer ?
#
loop_
_entity_poly.entity_id
_entity_poly.type
_entity_poly.pdbx_seq_one_letter_code
_entity_poly.pdbx_strand_id
1 'polypeptide(L)'
;NEELVMIDANLNARMKKWRQALHQIPEFGFETFDTADFVVKKLKEFGITDINTKIGGTGVVATIRCGKSNKAIALRADMDALMIQEQNSVPYKSSSPGLMHACGHDGHTSTLLGAAEVLKKRGGFNGTVHLIFQPAEEWGKGAQAMLDDNLLKRFPFEEIWGFHNMPGLD
;
A
#
# COMPACT_ATOMS: atom_id res chain seq x y z
N ASN A 1 12.05 -20.44 -19.76
CA ASN A 1 12.49 -19.03 -19.77
C ASN A 1 11.38 -18.20 -19.15
N GLU A 2 11.43 -18.05 -17.82
CA GLU A 2 10.65 -17.06 -17.10
C GLU A 2 11.22 -15.69 -17.48
N GLU A 3 10.55 -14.95 -18.35
CA GLU A 3 10.79 -13.54 -18.49
C GLU A 3 10.49 -12.90 -17.13
N LEU A 4 11.54 -12.59 -16.38
CA LEU A 4 11.44 -11.71 -15.24
C LEU A 4 10.68 -10.47 -15.71
N VAL A 5 9.54 -10.23 -15.07
CA VAL A 5 8.69 -9.09 -15.35
C VAL A 5 9.44 -7.84 -14.99
N MET A 6 10.18 -7.31 -15.94
CA MET A 6 10.75 -5.98 -15.81
C MET A 6 9.61 -4.98 -15.64
N ILE A 7 9.61 -4.26 -14.53
CA ILE A 7 8.76 -3.08 -14.37
C ILE A 7 9.11 -2.16 -15.52
N ASP A 8 8.15 -1.90 -16.41
CA ASP A 8 8.42 -1.00 -17.54
C ASP A 8 8.79 0.41 -17.02
N ALA A 9 9.60 1.13 -17.78
CA ALA A 9 10.08 2.45 -17.38
C ALA A 9 8.92 3.43 -17.11
N ASN A 10 7.77 3.22 -17.76
CA ASN A 10 6.57 4.03 -17.58
C ASN A 10 5.92 3.75 -16.20
N LEU A 11 5.77 2.49 -15.78
CA LEU A 11 5.26 2.16 -14.46
C LEU A 11 6.19 2.69 -13.37
N ASN A 12 7.50 2.52 -13.51
CA ASN A 12 8.48 3.05 -12.56
C ASN A 12 8.35 4.58 -12.41
N ALA A 13 8.24 5.30 -13.51
CA ALA A 13 8.04 6.76 -13.49
C ALA A 13 6.73 7.16 -12.79
N ARG A 14 5.64 6.40 -12.98
CA ARG A 14 4.38 6.65 -12.28
C ARG A 14 4.48 6.35 -10.78
N MET A 15 5.08 5.22 -10.39
CA MET A 15 5.30 4.86 -8.99
C MET A 15 6.13 5.92 -8.26
N LYS A 16 7.18 6.44 -8.90
CA LYS A 16 7.96 7.56 -8.36
C LYS A 16 7.09 8.80 -8.11
N LYS A 17 6.19 9.14 -9.05
CA LYS A 17 5.25 10.26 -8.88
C LYS A 17 4.25 10.01 -7.76
N TRP A 18 3.73 8.79 -7.62
CA TRP A 18 2.82 8.43 -6.53
C TRP A 18 3.52 8.55 -5.18
N ARG A 19 4.73 8.01 -5.08
CA ARG A 19 5.55 8.14 -3.87
C ARG A 19 5.79 9.59 -3.49
N GLN A 20 6.15 10.46 -4.44
CA GLN A 20 6.35 11.88 -4.22
C GLN A 20 5.06 12.62 -3.79
N ALA A 21 3.91 12.25 -4.38
CA ALA A 21 2.62 12.80 -4.00
C ALA A 21 2.22 12.39 -2.57
N LEU A 22 2.41 11.13 -2.19
CA LEU A 22 2.18 10.64 -0.83
C LEU A 22 3.14 11.30 0.17
N HIS A 23 4.40 11.50 -0.21
CA HIS A 23 5.40 12.16 0.63
C HIS A 23 5.00 13.59 1.02
N GLN A 24 4.25 14.28 0.15
CA GLN A 24 3.77 15.65 0.41
C GLN A 24 2.59 15.71 1.38
N ILE A 25 1.87 14.61 1.60
CA ILE A 25 0.68 14.52 2.43
C ILE A 25 0.84 13.50 3.58
N PRO A 26 1.93 13.57 4.38
CA PRO A 26 2.12 12.61 5.46
C PRO A 26 1.04 12.75 6.51
N GLU A 27 0.48 11.63 6.93
CA GLU A 27 -0.54 11.54 7.97
C GLU A 27 -0.11 10.54 9.03
N PHE A 28 -0.57 10.72 10.26
CA PHE A 28 -0.05 10.05 11.43
C PHE A 28 -1.04 9.03 12.03
N GLY A 29 -0.55 7.84 12.37
CA GLY A 29 -1.33 6.84 13.08
C GLY A 29 -2.58 6.40 12.32
N PHE A 30 -3.75 6.58 12.93
CA PHE A 30 -5.05 6.25 12.33
C PHE A 30 -5.67 7.40 11.48
N GLU A 31 -5.00 8.55 11.40
CA GLU A 31 -5.52 9.72 10.67
C GLU A 31 -5.12 9.72 9.18
N THR A 32 -4.90 8.53 8.59
CA THR A 32 -4.43 8.35 7.21
C THR A 32 -5.59 8.42 6.18
N PHE A 33 -6.43 9.46 6.26
CA PHE A 33 -7.63 9.61 5.42
C PHE A 33 -7.28 9.96 3.97
N ASP A 34 -6.44 10.97 3.76
CA ASP A 34 -6.05 11.42 2.42
C ASP A 34 -5.19 10.35 1.72
N THR A 35 -4.34 9.67 2.49
CA THR A 35 -3.55 8.53 2.00
C THR A 35 -4.45 7.38 1.55
N ALA A 36 -5.46 7.02 2.35
CA ALA A 36 -6.43 5.99 2.01
C ALA A 36 -7.25 6.37 0.76
N ASP A 37 -7.68 7.63 0.66
CA ASP A 37 -8.40 8.13 -0.51
C ASP A 37 -7.53 8.10 -1.77
N PHE A 38 -6.25 8.47 -1.66
CA PHE A 38 -5.29 8.35 -2.75
C PHE A 38 -5.16 6.89 -3.23
N VAL A 39 -5.02 5.94 -2.30
CA VAL A 39 -4.95 4.51 -2.58
C VAL A 39 -6.20 4.04 -3.32
N VAL A 40 -7.39 4.35 -2.79
CA VAL A 40 -8.68 3.96 -3.39
C VAL A 40 -8.82 4.52 -4.80
N LYS A 41 -8.43 5.78 -5.01
CA LYS A 41 -8.46 6.41 -6.33
C LYS A 41 -7.58 5.66 -7.32
N LYS A 42 -6.34 5.32 -6.94
CA LYS A 42 -5.42 4.56 -7.81
C LYS A 42 -5.92 3.17 -8.13
N LEU A 43 -6.42 2.44 -7.13
CA LEU A 43 -7.00 1.11 -7.33
C LEU A 43 -8.17 1.14 -8.33
N LYS A 44 -9.05 2.15 -8.25
CA LYS A 44 -10.14 2.36 -9.21
C LYS A 44 -9.63 2.69 -10.62
N GLU A 45 -8.60 3.53 -10.73
CA GLU A 45 -7.96 3.85 -12.02
C GLU A 45 -7.40 2.58 -12.70
N PHE A 46 -6.94 1.59 -11.94
CA PHE A 46 -6.48 0.29 -12.45
C PHE A 46 -7.63 -0.66 -12.82
N GLY A 47 -8.88 -0.29 -12.54
CA GLY A 47 -10.06 -1.13 -12.79
C GLY A 47 -10.30 -2.19 -11.70
N ILE A 48 -9.76 -1.98 -10.50
CA ILE A 48 -10.06 -2.83 -9.34
C ILE A 48 -11.34 -2.28 -8.70
N THR A 49 -12.34 -3.14 -8.53
CA THR A 49 -13.67 -2.76 -8.04
C THR A 49 -14.01 -3.34 -6.67
N ASP A 50 -13.40 -4.46 -6.29
CA ASP A 50 -13.56 -5.05 -4.96
C ASP A 50 -12.62 -4.33 -3.98
N ILE A 51 -13.07 -3.17 -3.47
CA ILE A 51 -12.31 -2.30 -2.57
C ILE A 51 -13.14 -2.07 -1.31
N ASN A 52 -12.57 -2.39 -0.17
CA ASN A 52 -13.18 -2.23 1.15
C ASN A 52 -12.36 -1.20 1.95
N THR A 53 -13.01 -0.20 2.45
CA THR A 53 -12.40 0.91 3.21
C THR A 53 -12.78 0.86 4.68
N LYS A 54 -12.10 1.66 5.48
CA LYS A 54 -12.35 1.79 6.94
C LYS A 54 -12.15 0.49 7.71
N ILE A 55 -11.25 -0.36 7.26
CA ILE A 55 -10.90 -1.59 7.97
C ILE A 55 -9.94 -1.25 9.10
N GLY A 56 -10.37 -1.44 10.34
CA GLY A 56 -9.56 -1.07 11.51
C GLY A 56 -9.21 0.42 11.58
N GLY A 57 -10.16 1.29 11.20
CA GLY A 57 -9.98 2.74 11.11
C GLY A 57 -9.91 3.23 9.68
N THR A 58 -8.75 3.60 9.17
CA THR A 58 -8.53 4.08 7.80
C THR A 58 -7.96 3.03 6.85
N GLY A 59 -7.83 1.79 7.28
CA GLY A 59 -7.29 0.71 6.46
C GLY A 59 -8.11 0.43 5.20
N VAL A 60 -7.42 0.01 4.15
CA VAL A 60 -8.02 -0.34 2.85
C VAL A 60 -7.62 -1.77 2.49
N VAL A 61 -8.59 -2.57 2.06
CA VAL A 61 -8.33 -3.90 1.50
C VAL A 61 -8.96 -3.98 0.12
N ALA A 62 -8.14 -4.26 -0.89
CA ALA A 62 -8.61 -4.53 -2.25
C ALA A 62 -8.37 -6.00 -2.61
N THR A 63 -9.23 -6.56 -3.43
CA THR A 63 -9.17 -7.97 -3.82
C THR A 63 -9.10 -8.13 -5.33
N ILE A 64 -8.14 -8.90 -5.79
CA ILE A 64 -8.01 -9.30 -7.20
C ILE A 64 -8.15 -10.82 -7.28
N ARG A 65 -9.07 -11.31 -8.12
CA ARG A 65 -9.27 -12.73 -8.39
C ARG A 65 -8.92 -13.06 -9.82
N CYS A 66 -8.22 -14.17 -10.01
CA CYS A 66 -7.93 -14.71 -11.32
C CYS A 66 -8.01 -16.25 -11.27
N GLY A 67 -8.58 -16.87 -12.30
CA GLY A 67 -8.78 -18.30 -12.33
C GLY A 67 -9.89 -18.80 -11.40
N LYS A 68 -9.79 -20.09 -10.98
CA LYS A 68 -10.86 -20.80 -10.24
C LYS A 68 -10.42 -21.36 -8.89
N SER A 69 -9.14 -21.23 -8.52
CA SER A 69 -8.63 -21.71 -7.24
C SER A 69 -9.22 -20.92 -6.07
N ASN A 70 -9.45 -21.60 -4.97
CA ASN A 70 -9.84 -21.00 -3.69
C ASN A 70 -8.66 -20.54 -2.83
N LYS A 71 -7.42 -20.74 -3.33
CA LYS A 71 -6.21 -20.26 -2.66
C LYS A 71 -6.14 -18.75 -2.64
N ALA A 72 -5.65 -18.19 -1.53
CA ALA A 72 -5.48 -16.75 -1.39
C ALA A 72 -4.18 -16.40 -0.67
N ILE A 73 -3.58 -15.31 -1.08
CA ILE A 73 -2.47 -14.66 -0.38
C ILE A 73 -2.82 -13.19 -0.13
N ALA A 74 -2.11 -12.58 0.81
CA ALA A 74 -2.18 -11.15 1.04
C ALA A 74 -0.82 -10.49 0.81
N LEU A 75 -0.86 -9.27 0.26
CA LEU A 75 0.28 -8.36 0.17
C LEU A 75 -0.02 -7.13 1.01
N ARG A 76 0.93 -6.71 1.85
CA ARG A 76 0.73 -5.65 2.84
C ARG A 76 1.71 -4.49 2.63
N ALA A 77 1.20 -3.27 2.72
CA ALA A 77 1.97 -2.06 2.92
C ALA A 77 1.35 -1.22 4.04
N ASP A 78 2.19 -0.49 4.75
CA ASP A 78 1.79 0.51 5.72
C ASP A 78 1.59 1.89 5.08
N MET A 79 0.84 2.77 5.75
CA MET A 79 0.43 4.07 5.20
C MET A 79 0.83 5.27 6.04
N ASP A 80 1.07 5.09 7.34
CA ASP A 80 1.28 6.19 8.27
C ASP A 80 2.69 6.77 8.22
N ALA A 81 2.81 8.00 8.68
CA ALA A 81 4.05 8.76 8.75
C ALA A 81 4.48 9.01 10.20
N LEU A 82 5.59 9.67 10.39
CA LEU A 82 6.17 9.98 11.68
C LEU A 82 6.00 11.46 12.05
N MET A 83 5.94 11.75 13.36
CA MET A 83 5.93 13.10 13.90
C MET A 83 7.36 13.68 13.90
N ILE A 84 7.88 13.92 12.70
CA ILE A 84 9.23 14.44 12.45
C ILE A 84 9.13 15.66 11.53
N GLN A 85 9.83 16.76 11.88
CA GLN A 85 9.95 17.89 10.99
C GLN A 85 10.96 17.59 9.89
N GLU A 86 10.50 17.54 8.65
CA GLU A 86 11.37 17.30 7.51
C GLU A 86 12.38 18.44 7.30
N GLN A 87 13.67 18.09 7.19
CA GLN A 87 14.78 19.02 6.97
C GLN A 87 15.25 19.05 5.51
N ASN A 88 14.73 18.17 4.66
CA ASN A 88 15.14 18.07 3.26
C ASN A 88 14.73 19.31 2.44
N SER A 89 15.51 19.59 1.39
CA SER A 89 15.24 20.63 0.40
C SER A 89 14.86 20.02 -0.94
N VAL A 90 13.82 19.17 -0.94
CA VAL A 90 13.31 18.50 -2.15
C VAL A 90 11.99 19.12 -2.60
N PRO A 91 11.68 19.13 -3.90
CA PRO A 91 10.46 19.78 -4.43
C PRO A 91 9.16 19.08 -3.97
N TYR A 92 9.24 17.87 -3.48
CA TYR A 92 8.12 17.07 -2.94
C TYR A 92 8.20 16.94 -1.41
N LYS A 93 8.84 17.87 -0.73
CA LYS A 93 8.87 17.96 0.72
C LYS A 93 7.47 17.92 1.32
N SER A 94 7.34 17.37 2.53
CA SER A 94 6.10 17.39 3.31
C SER A 94 5.46 18.80 3.34
N SER A 95 4.17 18.85 3.06
CA SER A 95 3.37 20.08 3.22
C SER A 95 2.77 20.20 4.62
N SER A 96 2.93 19.17 5.47
CA SER A 96 2.41 19.13 6.84
C SER A 96 3.51 19.41 7.85
N PRO A 97 3.55 20.59 8.50
CA PRO A 97 4.57 20.89 9.50
C PRO A 97 4.60 19.84 10.61
N GLY A 98 5.80 19.37 10.96
CA GLY A 98 5.98 18.38 12.02
C GLY A 98 5.65 16.92 11.63
N LEU A 99 5.31 16.66 10.37
CA LEU A 99 5.07 15.30 9.85
C LEU A 99 5.95 15.01 8.65
N MET A 100 6.45 13.79 8.56
CA MET A 100 7.28 13.32 7.44
C MET A 100 7.17 11.80 7.27
N HIS A 101 7.12 11.34 6.03
CA HIS A 101 7.38 9.93 5.71
C HIS A 101 8.88 9.62 5.87
N ALA A 102 9.35 9.47 7.12
CA ALA A 102 10.74 9.22 7.44
C ALA A 102 11.07 7.72 7.56
N CYS A 103 10.05 6.85 7.56
CA CYS A 103 10.22 5.39 7.55
C CYS A 103 10.07 4.76 6.16
N GLY A 104 9.56 5.53 5.16
CA GLY A 104 9.44 5.07 3.77
C GLY A 104 8.10 4.43 3.43
N HIS A 105 7.06 4.60 4.26
CA HIS A 105 5.74 4.02 4.02
C HIS A 105 5.05 4.58 2.76
N ASP A 106 5.38 5.80 2.33
CA ASP A 106 5.03 6.36 1.02
C ASP A 106 5.57 5.50 -0.15
N GLY A 107 6.79 4.97 0.01
CA GLY A 107 7.41 4.04 -0.92
C GLY A 107 6.74 2.65 -0.90
N HIS A 108 6.44 2.13 0.30
CA HIS A 108 5.77 0.83 0.46
C HIS A 108 4.38 0.86 -0.17
N THR A 109 3.57 1.88 0.13
CA THR A 109 2.25 2.10 -0.47
C THR A 109 2.33 2.21 -1.99
N SER A 110 3.28 2.98 -2.52
CA SER A 110 3.47 3.13 -3.97
C SER A 110 3.87 1.83 -4.65
N THR A 111 4.68 1.02 -3.99
CA THR A 111 5.11 -0.29 -4.53
C THR A 111 3.94 -1.27 -4.55
N LEU A 112 3.12 -1.31 -3.50
CA LEU A 112 1.92 -2.16 -3.48
C LEU A 112 0.90 -1.72 -4.54
N LEU A 113 0.75 -0.42 -4.79
CA LEU A 113 -0.05 0.09 -5.90
C LEU A 113 0.51 -0.34 -7.26
N GLY A 114 1.83 -0.32 -7.44
CA GLY A 114 2.48 -0.85 -8.65
C GLY A 114 2.20 -2.34 -8.86
N ALA A 115 2.32 -3.13 -7.81
CA ALA A 115 1.96 -4.55 -7.83
C ALA A 115 0.48 -4.77 -8.18
N ALA A 116 -0.42 -3.95 -7.63
CA ALA A 116 -1.85 -3.98 -7.93
C ALA A 116 -2.13 -3.76 -9.42
N GLU A 117 -1.51 -2.76 -10.03
CA GLU A 117 -1.66 -2.47 -11.46
C GLU A 117 -1.18 -3.64 -12.32
N VAL A 118 0.00 -4.20 -12.01
CA VAL A 118 0.58 -5.33 -12.74
C VAL A 118 -0.30 -6.57 -12.63
N LEU A 119 -0.71 -6.94 -11.41
CA LEU A 119 -1.55 -8.11 -11.18
C LEU A 119 -2.90 -7.97 -11.88
N LYS A 120 -3.51 -6.79 -11.85
CA LYS A 120 -4.79 -6.53 -12.52
C LYS A 120 -4.69 -6.61 -14.03
N LYS A 121 -3.63 -6.04 -14.62
CA LYS A 121 -3.43 -6.02 -16.08
C LYS A 121 -3.03 -7.38 -16.63
N ARG A 122 -2.14 -8.09 -15.95
CA ARG A 122 -1.58 -9.33 -16.46
C ARG A 122 -2.47 -10.53 -16.20
N GLY A 123 -3.11 -10.58 -15.04
CA GLY A 123 -3.73 -11.82 -14.59
C GLY A 123 -2.68 -12.94 -14.56
N GLY A 124 -3.02 -14.11 -15.10
CA GLY A 124 -2.09 -15.23 -15.27
C GLY A 124 -1.79 -16.02 -14.00
N PHE A 125 -2.39 -15.68 -12.87
CA PHE A 125 -2.36 -16.47 -11.64
C PHE A 125 -3.69 -17.19 -11.42
N ASN A 126 -3.71 -18.14 -10.49
CA ASN A 126 -4.90 -18.93 -10.20
C ASN A 126 -5.22 -18.87 -8.70
N GLY A 127 -6.08 -17.94 -8.32
CA GLY A 127 -6.47 -17.69 -6.93
C GLY A 127 -6.86 -16.24 -6.65
N THR A 128 -6.66 -15.84 -5.40
CA THR A 128 -7.01 -14.51 -4.89
C THR A 128 -5.78 -13.82 -4.31
N VAL A 129 -5.64 -12.53 -4.59
CA VAL A 129 -4.67 -11.66 -3.92
C VAL A 129 -5.42 -10.55 -3.21
N HIS A 130 -5.25 -10.47 -1.89
CA HIS A 130 -5.70 -9.34 -1.09
C HIS A 130 -4.56 -8.32 -0.94
N LEU A 131 -4.85 -7.06 -1.25
CA LEU A 131 -3.93 -5.94 -1.11
C LEU A 131 -4.34 -5.16 0.13
N ILE A 132 -3.51 -5.20 1.17
CA ILE A 132 -3.80 -4.63 2.49
C ILE A 132 -2.96 -3.37 2.68
N PHE A 133 -3.63 -2.23 2.80
CA PHE A 133 -3.01 -0.95 3.14
C PHE A 133 -3.35 -0.64 4.60
N GLN A 134 -2.34 -0.73 5.47
CA GLN A 134 -2.48 -0.70 6.92
C GLN A 134 -2.16 0.69 7.50
N PRO A 135 -3.02 1.27 8.35
CA PRO A 135 -2.71 2.46 9.14
C PRO A 135 -1.90 2.12 10.38
N ALA A 136 -1.42 3.13 11.10
CA ALA A 136 -0.89 3.08 12.46
C ALA A 136 0.15 1.97 12.72
N GLU A 137 1.07 1.75 11.77
CA GLU A 137 2.17 0.81 11.93
C GLU A 137 3.13 1.30 13.02
N GLU A 138 3.50 2.58 12.98
CA GLU A 138 4.44 3.22 13.91
C GLU A 138 3.96 3.22 15.37
N TRP A 139 2.67 3.00 15.60
CA TRP A 139 2.10 2.80 16.94
C TRP A 139 2.05 1.33 17.35
N GLY A 140 2.37 0.40 16.47
CA GLY A 140 2.20 -1.03 16.68
C GLY A 140 0.74 -1.46 16.88
N LYS A 141 -0.24 -0.69 16.39
CA LYS A 141 -1.67 -0.90 16.66
C LYS A 141 -2.51 -1.15 15.42
N GLY A 142 -2.06 -0.73 14.25
CA GLY A 142 -2.86 -0.79 13.04
C GLY A 142 -3.22 -2.20 12.60
N ALA A 143 -2.28 -3.12 12.65
CA ALA A 143 -2.54 -4.52 12.33
C ALA A 143 -3.59 -5.13 13.28
N GLN A 144 -3.45 -4.90 14.59
CA GLN A 144 -4.41 -5.38 15.58
C GLN A 144 -5.80 -4.80 15.35
N ALA A 145 -5.90 -3.50 15.06
CA ALA A 145 -7.19 -2.86 14.76
C ALA A 145 -7.87 -3.48 13.52
N MET A 146 -7.11 -3.81 12.48
CA MET A 146 -7.64 -4.50 11.30
C MET A 146 -8.09 -5.94 11.63
N LEU A 147 -7.35 -6.66 12.47
CA LEU A 147 -7.72 -8.00 12.94
C LEU A 147 -9.01 -7.96 13.78
N ASP A 148 -9.13 -6.99 14.68
CA ASP A 148 -10.32 -6.78 15.51
C ASP A 148 -11.56 -6.43 14.67
N ASP A 149 -11.36 -5.79 13.49
CA ASP A 149 -12.40 -5.56 12.47
C ASP A 149 -12.62 -6.78 11.54
N ASN A 150 -12.33 -7.97 12.04
CA ASN A 150 -12.54 -9.24 11.34
C ASN A 150 -11.77 -9.39 10.00
N LEU A 151 -10.57 -8.82 9.87
CA LEU A 151 -9.78 -8.90 8.64
C LEU A 151 -9.69 -10.33 8.10
N LEU A 152 -9.27 -11.29 8.93
CA LEU A 152 -9.07 -12.69 8.50
C LEU A 152 -10.39 -13.41 8.13
N LYS A 153 -11.50 -13.02 8.74
CA LYS A 153 -12.81 -13.58 8.41
C LYS A 153 -13.37 -13.00 7.11
N ARG A 154 -13.14 -11.72 6.88
CA ARG A 154 -13.64 -11.00 5.69
C ARG A 154 -12.76 -11.27 4.46
N PHE A 155 -11.48 -11.40 4.66
CA PHE A 155 -10.46 -11.57 3.61
C PHE A 155 -9.52 -12.73 3.96
N PRO A 156 -9.99 -13.99 3.91
CA PRO A 156 -9.17 -15.14 4.30
C PRO A 156 -8.00 -15.32 3.32
N PHE A 157 -6.82 -15.61 3.86
CA PHE A 157 -5.61 -15.92 3.11
C PHE A 157 -4.76 -16.95 3.87
N GLU A 158 -3.90 -17.66 3.16
CA GLU A 158 -2.99 -18.66 3.70
C GLU A 158 -1.65 -18.04 4.10
N GLU A 159 -1.24 -17.00 3.39
CA GLU A 159 0.04 -16.31 3.58
C GLU A 159 -0.14 -14.80 3.45
N ILE A 160 0.65 -14.04 4.19
CA ILE A 160 0.77 -12.59 4.05
C ILE A 160 2.23 -12.21 3.85
N TRP A 161 2.48 -11.33 2.89
CA TRP A 161 3.81 -10.83 2.55
C TRP A 161 3.84 -9.31 2.64
N GLY A 162 4.90 -8.79 3.23
CA GLY A 162 5.22 -7.37 3.26
C GLY A 162 6.71 -7.21 3.08
N PHE A 163 7.15 -6.06 2.57
CA PHE A 163 8.54 -5.70 2.56
C PHE A 163 8.72 -4.36 3.26
N HIS A 164 9.92 -4.11 3.75
CA HIS A 164 10.32 -2.84 4.34
C HIS A 164 11.65 -2.40 3.76
N ASN A 165 11.76 -1.14 3.39
CA ASN A 165 13.03 -0.57 2.97
C ASN A 165 13.99 -0.51 4.17
N MET A 166 15.26 -0.81 3.93
CA MET A 166 16.33 -0.73 4.93
C MET A 166 17.46 0.12 4.36
N PRO A 167 17.46 1.43 4.60
CA PRO A 167 18.53 2.31 4.12
C PRO A 167 19.91 1.85 4.62
N GLY A 168 20.87 1.77 3.71
CA GLY A 168 22.23 1.33 4.04
C GLY A 168 22.48 -0.19 3.95
N LEU A 169 21.49 -0.96 3.50
CA LEU A 169 21.67 -2.34 3.05
C LEU A 169 21.71 -2.35 1.52
N ASP A 170 22.76 -2.95 0.95
CA ASP A 170 22.91 -3.16 -0.51
C ASP A 170 22.14 -4.41 -0.98
#